data_689bd9a99ae205f5448cb95f3ee2491e
#
_entry.id   689bd9a99ae205f5448cb95f3ee2491e
#
_cell.length_a   1.000
_cell.length_b   1.000
_cell.length_c   1.000
_cell.angle_alpha   90.00
_cell.angle_beta   90.00
_cell.angle_gamma   90.00
#
_symmetry.space_group_name_H-M   'P 1'
#
loop_
_entity.id
_entity.type
_entity.pdbx_description
1 polymer ?
#
loop_
_entity_poly.entity_id
_entity_poly.type
_entity_poly.pdbx_seq_one_letter_code
_entity_poly.pdbx_strand_id
1 'polypeptide(L)'
;NRFFNPDLAGGALWDIGVYALSFIRWFMSCCPDRIASQVKYAPSGVDEQVGILLMNGADEMATAALTLHAKQPKRGMAAFEKGFIEIQEYPRADRAVITFTEDGRRETVELGSSADALRYEIRDMEASVSGSTDEMHLDYSRDVSWMMTEIRKIWETA
;
A
#
# COMPACT_ATOMS: atom_id res chain seq x y z
N ASN A 1 -5.71 -6.25 -22.89
CA ASN A 1 -5.83 -5.71 -21.53
C ASN A 1 -4.44 -5.26 -21.07
N ARG A 2 -4.23 -3.96 -20.76
CA ARG A 2 -2.92 -3.39 -20.38
C ARG A 2 -2.31 -4.07 -19.14
N PHE A 3 -3.13 -4.52 -18.21
CA PHE A 3 -2.67 -5.15 -16.97
C PHE A 3 -1.90 -6.46 -17.19
N PHE A 4 -2.16 -7.14 -18.30
CA PHE A 4 -1.50 -8.39 -18.69
C PHE A 4 -0.51 -8.19 -19.87
N ASN A 5 -0.13 -6.95 -20.17
CA ASN A 5 0.81 -6.63 -21.23
C ASN A 5 2.15 -6.16 -20.64
N PRO A 6 3.27 -6.91 -20.82
CA PRO A 6 4.57 -6.52 -20.29
C PRO A 6 5.11 -5.22 -20.92
N ASP A 7 4.80 -4.95 -22.20
CA ASP A 7 5.24 -3.73 -22.90
C ASP A 7 4.57 -2.45 -22.38
N LEU A 8 3.48 -2.60 -21.63
CA LEU A 8 2.74 -1.50 -21.01
C LEU A 8 2.90 -1.45 -19.49
N ALA A 9 4.00 -2.02 -18.97
CA ALA A 9 4.25 -2.14 -17.53
C ALA A 9 3.08 -2.80 -16.77
N GLY A 10 2.47 -3.84 -17.36
CA GLY A 10 1.45 -4.65 -16.69
C GLY A 10 2.05 -5.42 -15.52
N GLY A 11 1.17 -5.98 -14.68
CA GLY A 11 1.52 -6.77 -13.51
C GLY A 11 0.85 -6.25 -12.24
N ALA A 12 0.62 -7.15 -11.30
CA ALA A 12 -0.07 -6.84 -10.04
C ALA A 12 0.76 -5.90 -9.16
N LEU A 13 2.08 -6.07 -9.12
CA LEU A 13 2.96 -5.26 -8.29
C LEU A 13 2.96 -3.79 -8.76
N TRP A 14 3.11 -3.55 -10.07
CA TRP A 14 3.16 -2.19 -10.59
C TRP A 14 1.81 -1.48 -10.55
N ASP A 15 0.72 -2.18 -10.88
CA ASP A 15 -0.59 -1.54 -11.02
C ASP A 15 -1.34 -1.36 -9.70
N ILE A 16 -1.28 -2.37 -8.81
CA ILE A 16 -2.01 -2.36 -7.54
C ILE A 16 -1.10 -2.45 -6.31
N GLY A 17 0.11 -2.96 -6.45
CA GLY A 17 1.05 -3.09 -5.34
C GLY A 17 1.52 -1.75 -4.78
N VAL A 18 1.65 -0.73 -5.62
CA VAL A 18 1.99 0.63 -5.17
C VAL A 18 1.05 1.13 -4.07
N TYR A 19 -0.26 0.89 -4.21
CA TYR A 19 -1.24 1.30 -3.20
C TYR A 19 -1.12 0.50 -1.90
N ALA A 20 -0.91 -0.82 -2.00
CA ALA A 20 -0.76 -1.68 -0.83
C ALA A 20 0.52 -1.36 -0.05
N LEU A 21 1.64 -1.16 -0.75
CA LEU A 21 2.91 -0.79 -0.15
C LEU A 21 2.89 0.62 0.45
N SER A 22 2.20 1.57 -0.18
CA SER A 22 1.97 2.91 0.38
C SER A 22 1.16 2.84 1.67
N PHE A 23 0.10 2.04 1.70
CA PHE A 23 -0.68 1.81 2.92
C PHE A 23 0.20 1.23 4.04
N ILE A 24 0.99 0.20 3.76
CA ILE A 24 1.90 -0.41 4.73
C ILE A 24 2.92 0.63 5.23
N ARG A 25 3.57 1.35 4.31
CA ARG A 25 4.58 2.36 4.67
C ARG A 25 4.04 3.46 5.55
N TRP A 26 2.77 3.83 5.36
CA TRP A 26 2.09 4.84 6.18
C TRP A 26 2.00 4.47 7.65
N PHE A 27 1.82 3.18 7.96
CA PHE A 27 1.67 2.70 9.33
C PHE A 27 2.99 2.17 9.95
N MET A 28 4.05 2.03 9.17
CA MET A 28 5.36 1.63 9.67
C MET A 28 6.21 2.83 10.06
N SER A 29 6.93 2.72 11.18
CA SER A 29 7.81 3.77 11.71
C SER A 29 9.01 4.06 10.80
N CYS A 30 9.49 3.05 10.07
CA CYS A 30 10.57 3.17 9.09
C CYS A 30 10.37 2.24 7.91
N CYS A 31 11.15 2.46 6.84
CA CYS A 31 11.10 1.62 5.64
C CYS A 31 11.45 0.16 6.00
N PRO A 32 10.69 -0.84 5.51
CA PRO A 32 11.07 -2.24 5.62
C PRO A 32 12.44 -2.52 4.99
N ASP A 33 13.25 -3.31 5.65
CA ASP A 33 14.58 -3.72 5.19
C ASP A 33 14.70 -5.24 4.97
N ARG A 34 13.69 -6.01 5.43
CA ARG A 34 13.60 -7.47 5.24
C ARG A 34 12.34 -7.77 4.43
N ILE A 35 12.52 -8.38 3.27
CA ILE A 35 11.46 -8.65 2.29
C ILE A 35 11.50 -10.12 1.89
N ALA A 36 10.34 -10.78 1.95
CA ALA A 36 10.11 -12.07 1.32
C ALA A 36 8.89 -11.97 0.40
N SER A 37 8.96 -12.59 -0.77
CA SER A 37 7.88 -12.53 -1.75
C SER A 37 7.81 -13.79 -2.59
N GLN A 38 6.59 -14.17 -2.96
CA GLN A 38 6.30 -15.18 -3.97
C GLN A 38 5.44 -14.60 -5.07
N VAL A 39 5.67 -15.07 -6.29
CA VAL A 39 4.98 -14.60 -7.47
C VAL A 39 4.42 -15.76 -8.27
N LYS A 40 3.21 -15.58 -8.82
CA LYS A 40 2.66 -16.40 -9.91
C LYS A 40 2.58 -15.54 -11.15
N TYR A 41 3.20 -15.99 -12.22
CA TYR A 41 3.17 -15.31 -13.51
C TYR A 41 1.94 -15.72 -14.34
N ALA A 42 1.39 -14.75 -15.07
CA ALA A 42 0.44 -14.99 -16.16
C ALA A 42 1.15 -15.60 -17.38
N PRO A 43 0.40 -16.22 -18.33
CA PRO A 43 1.00 -16.69 -19.59
C PRO A 43 1.72 -15.62 -20.41
N SER A 44 1.39 -14.34 -20.20
CA SER A 44 2.06 -13.20 -20.84
C SER A 44 3.41 -12.82 -20.21
N GLY A 45 3.78 -13.43 -19.07
CA GLY A 45 5.02 -13.16 -18.34
C GLY A 45 4.93 -12.05 -17.29
N VAL A 46 3.76 -11.38 -17.13
CA VAL A 46 3.59 -10.42 -16.05
C VAL A 46 3.22 -11.13 -14.74
N ASP A 47 3.55 -10.53 -13.62
CA ASP A 47 3.15 -10.99 -12.30
C ASP A 47 1.61 -10.84 -12.14
N GLU A 48 0.95 -11.99 -12.00
CA GLU A 48 -0.52 -12.09 -11.89
C GLU A 48 -0.99 -12.09 -10.44
N GLN A 49 -0.27 -12.81 -9.60
CA GLN A 49 -0.51 -12.89 -8.16
C GLN A 49 0.80 -12.73 -7.41
N VAL A 50 0.77 -11.96 -6.32
CA VAL A 50 1.95 -11.68 -5.50
C VAL A 50 1.59 -11.79 -4.03
N GLY A 51 2.37 -12.56 -3.28
CA GLY A 51 2.39 -12.56 -1.82
C GLY A 51 3.63 -11.84 -1.33
N ILE A 52 3.49 -10.94 -0.36
CA ILE A 52 4.58 -10.13 0.19
C ILE A 52 4.57 -10.23 1.71
N LEU A 53 5.74 -10.44 2.31
CA LEU A 53 5.99 -10.32 3.74
C LEU A 53 7.11 -9.30 3.93
N LEU A 54 6.88 -8.33 4.77
CA LEU A 54 7.80 -7.22 5.08
C LEU A 54 8.08 -7.17 6.57
N MET A 55 9.28 -6.77 6.94
CA MET A 55 9.66 -6.43 8.31
C MET A 55 10.68 -5.29 8.28
N ASN A 56 10.63 -4.39 9.27
CA ASN A 56 11.59 -3.29 9.40
C ASN A 56 12.51 -3.45 10.61
N GLY A 57 13.46 -2.53 10.78
CA GLY A 57 14.41 -2.55 11.89
C GLY A 57 13.80 -2.31 13.28
N ALA A 58 12.53 -1.89 13.35
CA ALA A 58 11.76 -1.76 14.60
C ALA A 58 10.94 -3.03 14.92
N ASP A 59 11.16 -4.15 14.19
CA ASP A 59 10.45 -5.41 14.29
C ASP A 59 8.93 -5.33 13.98
N GLU A 60 8.52 -4.27 13.28
CA GLU A 60 7.17 -4.17 12.74
C GLU A 60 7.06 -5.04 11.49
N MET A 61 5.97 -5.81 11.39
CA MET A 61 5.75 -6.77 10.31
C MET A 61 4.46 -6.44 9.54
N ALA A 62 4.51 -6.62 8.21
CA ALA A 62 3.34 -6.46 7.37
C ALA A 62 3.26 -7.55 6.29
N THR A 63 2.04 -7.80 5.82
CA THR A 63 1.77 -8.71 4.70
C THR A 63 0.87 -8.05 3.68
N ALA A 64 1.08 -8.36 2.41
CA ALA A 64 0.17 -7.98 1.34
C ALA A 64 -0.08 -9.16 0.39
N ALA A 65 -1.30 -9.25 -0.13
CA ALA A 65 -1.68 -10.18 -1.19
C ALA A 65 -2.30 -9.40 -2.34
N LEU A 66 -1.76 -9.58 -3.54
CA LEU A 66 -2.16 -8.89 -4.75
C LEU A 66 -2.64 -9.90 -5.79
N THR A 67 -3.67 -9.59 -6.55
CA THR A 67 -4.10 -10.42 -7.68
C THR A 67 -4.85 -9.61 -8.72
N LEU A 68 -4.59 -9.91 -10.00
CA LEU A 68 -5.32 -9.35 -11.14
C LEU A 68 -6.51 -10.21 -11.57
N HIS A 69 -6.51 -11.50 -11.23
CA HIS A 69 -7.58 -12.42 -11.60
C HIS A 69 -8.76 -12.47 -10.63
N ALA A 70 -8.45 -12.62 -9.34
CA ALA A 70 -9.46 -12.70 -8.31
C ALA A 70 -9.74 -11.30 -7.74
N LYS A 71 -11.01 -10.92 -7.67
CA LYS A 71 -11.37 -9.66 -7.01
C LYS A 71 -11.28 -9.83 -5.51
N GLN A 72 -10.38 -9.11 -4.88
CA GLN A 72 -10.23 -9.02 -3.43
C GLN A 72 -10.86 -7.72 -2.91
N PRO A 73 -11.35 -7.71 -1.66
CA PRO A 73 -11.69 -6.45 -0.98
C PRO A 73 -10.44 -5.58 -0.87
N LYS A 74 -10.54 -4.31 -1.22
CA LYS A 74 -9.48 -3.33 -0.97
C LYS A 74 -9.52 -2.92 0.50
N ARG A 75 -9.05 -3.80 1.36
CA ARG A 75 -9.04 -3.62 2.81
C ARG A 75 -7.62 -3.59 3.35
N GLY A 76 -7.29 -2.55 4.10
CA GLY A 76 -6.09 -2.47 4.91
C GLY A 76 -6.44 -2.56 6.39
N MET A 77 -5.55 -3.13 7.19
CA MET A 77 -5.64 -3.16 8.64
C MET A 77 -4.27 -2.90 9.24
N ALA A 78 -4.23 -2.04 10.26
CA ALA A 78 -3.05 -1.84 11.10
C ALA A 78 -3.40 -2.22 12.55
N ALA A 79 -2.63 -3.15 13.13
CA ALA A 79 -2.81 -3.62 14.50
C ALA A 79 -1.79 -2.98 15.45
N PHE A 80 -2.23 -2.60 16.64
CA PHE A 80 -1.46 -1.97 17.70
C PHE A 80 -1.75 -2.67 19.04
N GLU A 81 -0.98 -2.38 20.07
CA GLU A 81 -1.16 -2.97 21.41
C GLU A 81 -2.57 -2.78 21.99
N LYS A 82 -3.20 -1.63 21.74
CA LYS A 82 -4.49 -1.26 22.33
C LYS A 82 -5.69 -1.42 21.41
N GLY A 83 -5.47 -1.87 20.17
CA GLY A 83 -6.55 -1.98 19.20
C GLY A 83 -6.04 -2.12 17.78
N PHE A 84 -6.94 -1.98 16.83
CA PHE A 84 -6.62 -2.01 15.42
C PHE A 84 -7.48 -1.02 14.63
N ILE A 85 -6.97 -0.61 13.48
CA ILE A 85 -7.64 0.27 12.53
C ILE A 85 -7.94 -0.54 11.27
N GLU A 86 -9.18 -0.50 10.80
CA GLU A 86 -9.60 -1.08 9.53
C GLU A 86 -10.02 0.02 8.56
N ILE A 87 -9.53 -0.06 7.33
CA ILE A 87 -9.83 0.89 6.26
C ILE A 87 -10.27 0.11 5.03
N GLN A 88 -11.51 0.36 4.58
CA GLN A 88 -12.03 -0.16 3.32
C GLN A 88 -11.71 0.81 2.18
N GLU A 89 -11.53 0.27 0.97
CA GLU A 89 -11.18 1.07 -0.23
C GLU A 89 -9.98 2.01 0.02
N TYR A 90 -8.97 1.52 0.75
CA TYR A 90 -7.84 2.28 1.27
C TYR A 90 -7.10 3.17 0.26
N PRO A 91 -7.09 2.92 -1.07
CA PRO A 91 -6.44 3.84 -2.01
C PRO A 91 -7.11 5.23 -2.10
N ARG A 92 -8.40 5.34 -1.71
CA ARG A 92 -9.17 6.58 -1.69
C ARG A 92 -10.18 6.58 -0.56
N ALA A 93 -9.75 6.15 0.61
CA ALA A 93 -10.64 6.04 1.76
C ALA A 93 -11.02 7.43 2.31
N ASP A 94 -12.27 7.55 2.70
CA ASP A 94 -12.82 8.67 3.46
C ASP A 94 -13.36 8.23 4.83
N ARG A 95 -13.16 6.92 5.15
CA ARG A 95 -13.63 6.32 6.39
C ARG A 95 -12.65 5.29 6.93
N ALA A 96 -12.43 5.35 8.25
CA ALA A 96 -11.71 4.32 9.02
C ALA A 96 -12.51 3.90 10.23
N VAL A 97 -12.30 2.67 10.70
CA VAL A 97 -12.89 2.15 11.95
C VAL A 97 -11.78 1.73 12.89
N ILE A 98 -11.74 2.33 14.07
CA ILE A 98 -10.84 1.97 15.16
C ILE A 98 -11.59 1.06 16.10
N THR A 99 -11.01 -0.09 16.45
CA THR A 99 -11.54 -1.01 17.46
C THR A 99 -10.54 -1.09 18.61
N PHE A 100 -10.99 -0.79 19.82
CA PHE A 100 -10.18 -0.91 21.05
C PHE A 100 -10.33 -2.31 21.62
N THR A 101 -9.21 -2.98 21.93
CA THR A 101 -9.22 -4.38 22.39
C THR A 101 -9.59 -4.53 23.86
N GLU A 102 -9.46 -3.49 24.69
CA GLU A 102 -9.76 -3.52 26.12
C GLU A 102 -11.26 -3.71 26.41
N ASP A 103 -12.10 -2.97 25.69
CA ASP A 103 -13.56 -2.92 25.94
C ASP A 103 -14.41 -3.26 24.70
N GLY A 104 -13.77 -3.50 23.56
CA GLY A 104 -14.43 -3.74 22.28
C GLY A 104 -15.11 -2.50 21.68
N ARG A 105 -14.87 -1.31 22.24
CA ARG A 105 -15.41 -0.04 21.73
C ARG A 105 -14.94 0.21 20.33
N ARG A 106 -15.85 0.67 19.48
CA ARG A 106 -15.56 1.05 18.11
C ARG A 106 -15.77 2.54 17.89
N GLU A 107 -14.86 3.15 17.19
CA GLU A 107 -14.90 4.54 16.78
C GLU A 107 -14.79 4.63 15.28
N THR A 108 -15.67 5.41 14.65
CA THR A 108 -15.62 5.66 13.21
C THR A 108 -15.06 7.05 12.98
N VAL A 109 -14.04 7.13 12.16
CA VAL A 109 -13.48 8.40 11.66
C VAL A 109 -13.94 8.57 10.22
N GLU A 110 -14.61 9.66 9.93
CA GLU A 110 -15.00 10.07 8.58
C GLU A 110 -14.36 11.42 8.27
N LEU A 111 -13.57 11.49 7.19
CA LEU A 111 -12.83 12.69 6.83
C LEU A 111 -12.66 12.79 5.31
N GLY A 112 -12.97 13.96 4.77
CA GLY A 112 -12.83 14.21 3.35
C GLY A 112 -13.94 13.58 2.51
N SER A 113 -13.65 13.38 1.24
CA SER A 113 -14.53 12.77 0.26
C SER A 113 -13.72 12.01 -0.78
N SER A 114 -14.01 10.75 -0.98
CA SER A 114 -13.39 9.92 -2.01
C SER A 114 -13.54 10.50 -3.43
N ALA A 115 -14.63 11.25 -3.67
CA ALA A 115 -14.87 11.92 -4.96
C ALA A 115 -13.90 13.10 -5.20
N ASP A 116 -13.38 13.70 -4.13
CA ASP A 116 -12.46 14.84 -4.20
C ASP A 116 -10.98 14.46 -4.11
N ALA A 117 -10.65 13.17 -4.10
CA ALA A 117 -9.29 12.67 -3.89
C ALA A 117 -8.26 13.34 -4.80
N LEU A 118 -8.52 13.47 -6.13
CA LEU A 118 -7.61 14.14 -7.06
C LEU A 118 -7.44 15.64 -6.76
N ARG A 119 -8.48 16.30 -6.21
CA ARG A 119 -8.39 17.71 -5.80
C ARG A 119 -7.46 17.86 -4.59
N TYR A 120 -7.50 16.91 -3.64
CA TYR A 120 -6.59 16.91 -2.50
C TYR A 120 -5.15 16.72 -2.97
N GLU A 121 -4.89 15.76 -3.87
CA GLU A 121 -3.55 15.53 -4.44
C GLU A 121 -2.98 16.81 -5.09
N ILE A 122 -3.78 17.53 -5.89
CA ILE A 122 -3.34 18.78 -6.53
C ILE A 122 -3.03 19.85 -5.49
N ARG A 123 -3.92 20.03 -4.51
CA ARG A 123 -3.73 21.03 -3.46
C ARG A 123 -2.49 20.76 -2.63
N ASP A 124 -2.25 19.51 -2.26
CA ASP A 124 -1.12 19.12 -1.45
C ASP A 124 0.20 19.27 -2.24
N MET A 125 0.18 18.98 -3.55
CA MET A 125 1.30 19.26 -4.44
C MET A 125 1.59 20.77 -4.53
N GLU A 126 0.59 21.61 -4.75
CA GLU A 126 0.75 23.08 -4.79
C GLU A 126 1.32 23.63 -3.48
N ALA A 127 0.83 23.11 -2.34
CA ALA A 127 1.33 23.50 -1.03
C ALA A 127 2.79 23.07 -0.81
N SER A 128 3.16 21.87 -1.22
CA SER A 128 4.54 21.36 -1.14
C SER A 128 5.50 22.13 -2.04
N VAL A 129 5.09 22.45 -3.29
CA VAL A 129 5.91 23.24 -4.21
C VAL A 129 6.12 24.66 -3.70
N SER A 130 5.14 25.24 -3.04
CA SER A 130 5.27 26.58 -2.40
C SER A 130 6.08 26.57 -1.09
N GLY A 131 6.46 25.38 -0.60
CA GLY A 131 7.20 25.22 0.66
C GLY A 131 6.36 25.44 1.91
N SER A 132 5.02 25.40 1.80
CA SER A 132 4.12 25.62 2.94
C SER A 132 3.82 24.36 3.74
N THR A 133 4.10 23.17 3.20
CA THR A 133 3.91 21.87 3.86
C THR A 133 4.77 20.77 3.22
N ASP A 134 4.97 19.65 3.94
CA ASP A 134 5.62 18.42 3.45
C ASP A 134 4.63 17.23 3.42
N GLU A 135 3.34 17.50 3.30
CA GLU A 135 2.28 16.47 3.32
C GLU A 135 2.31 15.52 2.14
N MET A 136 3.09 15.80 1.10
CA MET A 136 3.29 14.88 -0.03
C MET A 136 4.05 13.60 0.31
N HIS A 137 4.76 13.59 1.46
CA HIS A 137 5.52 12.42 1.92
C HIS A 137 6.35 11.76 0.79
N LEU A 138 7.14 12.56 0.07
CA LEU A 138 7.96 12.07 -1.05
C LEU A 138 9.01 11.02 -0.62
N ASP A 139 9.43 11.05 0.62
CA ASP A 139 10.26 10.01 1.25
C ASP A 139 9.53 8.66 1.26
N TYR A 140 8.23 8.61 1.59
CA TYR A 140 7.43 7.38 1.52
C TYR A 140 7.29 6.87 0.08
N SER A 141 7.10 7.78 -0.88
CA SER A 141 7.05 7.42 -2.30
C SER A 141 8.37 6.78 -2.77
N ARG A 142 9.50 7.31 -2.31
CA ARG A 142 10.84 6.73 -2.57
C ARG A 142 10.99 5.35 -1.94
N ASP A 143 10.56 5.18 -0.69
CA ASP A 143 10.59 3.91 0.02
C ASP A 143 9.73 2.84 -0.69
N VAL A 144 8.53 3.21 -1.14
CA VAL A 144 7.64 2.33 -1.92
C VAL A 144 8.30 1.90 -3.24
N SER A 145 8.90 2.84 -3.97
CA SER A 145 9.62 2.55 -5.21
C SER A 145 10.80 1.59 -4.97
N TRP A 146 11.53 1.79 -3.87
CA TRP A 146 12.61 0.90 -3.46
C TRP A 146 12.06 -0.50 -3.13
N MET A 147 11.02 -0.62 -2.31
CA MET A 147 10.40 -1.92 -1.99
C MET A 147 9.96 -2.68 -3.24
N MET A 148 9.31 -2.01 -4.19
CA MET A 148 8.89 -2.62 -5.46
C MET A 148 10.08 -3.15 -6.25
N THR A 149 11.18 -2.41 -6.24
CA THR A 149 12.43 -2.82 -6.92
C THR A 149 13.04 -4.05 -6.24
N GLU A 150 13.14 -4.06 -4.92
CA GLU A 150 13.70 -5.20 -4.18
C GLU A 150 12.83 -6.45 -4.30
N ILE A 151 11.51 -6.33 -4.25
CA ILE A 151 10.58 -7.43 -4.49
C ILE A 151 10.84 -8.08 -5.86
N ARG A 152 11.02 -7.31 -6.90
CA ARG A 152 11.31 -7.83 -8.24
C ARG A 152 12.64 -8.56 -8.32
N LYS A 153 13.69 -8.05 -7.68
CA LYS A 153 14.99 -8.71 -7.62
C LYS A 153 14.90 -10.11 -7.00
N ILE A 154 14.05 -10.30 -5.98
CA ILE A 154 13.82 -11.61 -5.37
C ILE A 154 13.31 -12.62 -6.41
N TRP A 155 12.40 -12.20 -7.29
CA TRP A 155 11.81 -13.08 -8.31
C TRP A 155 12.80 -13.43 -9.43
N GLU A 156 13.75 -12.54 -9.73
CA GLU A 156 14.78 -12.75 -10.76
C GLU A 156 15.86 -13.74 -10.30
N THR A 157 15.98 -13.96 -8.98
CA THR A 157 16.99 -14.83 -8.38
C THR A 157 16.44 -16.18 -7.91
N ALA A 158 15.13 -16.39 -7.98
CA ALA A 158 14.45 -17.63 -7.56
C ALA A 158 14.22 -18.55 -8.76
#